data_389b207e9760dc8e1ead76db39fe094a
#
_entry.id   389b207e9760dc8e1ead76db39fe094a
#
_cell.length_a   1.000
_cell.length_b   1.000
_cell.length_c   1.000
_cell.angle_alpha   90.00
_cell.angle_beta   90.00
_cell.angle_gamma   90.00
#
_symmetry.space_group_name_H-M   'P 1'
#
loop_
_entity.id
_entity.type
_entity.pdbx_description
1 polymer ?
#
loop_
_entity_poly.entity_id
_entity_poly.type
_entity_poly.pdbx_seq_one_letter_code
_entity_poly.pdbx_strand_id
1 'polypeptide(L)'
;SAASDVYKRQRHYWGITIKHDIGVPIHALPAFIHAAEKALQASFDDVHTLLFGHFGDGSLHYDVALDRAKDEKVYNFEGPINGIVYKVVADFKGTVAAEHGVGQLKTKWLPWARSEAEIALMRQIKKNLDPKGIMNPGKVLPEEKRER
;
A
#
# COMPACT_ATOMS: atom_id res chain seq x y z
N SER A 1 23.43 -3.54 2.89
CA SER A 1 22.54 -4.69 3.13
C SER A 1 21.91 -5.12 1.82
N ALA A 2 21.50 -6.40 1.70
CA ALA A 2 20.91 -6.92 0.47
C ALA A 2 19.72 -6.06 -0.03
N ALA A 3 18.90 -5.55 0.86
CA ALA A 3 17.81 -4.65 0.52
C ALA A 3 18.28 -3.33 -0.12
N SER A 4 19.40 -2.73 0.37
CA SER A 4 19.93 -1.49 -0.21
C SER A 4 20.50 -1.68 -1.62
N ASP A 5 21.02 -2.87 -1.92
CA ASP A 5 21.56 -3.20 -3.24
C ASP A 5 20.45 -3.50 -4.25
N VAL A 6 19.39 -4.17 -3.82
CA VAL A 6 18.15 -4.34 -4.61
C VAL A 6 17.59 -2.97 -4.97
N TYR A 7 17.48 -2.07 -4.01
CA TYR A 7 16.94 -0.71 -4.22
C TYR A 7 17.74 0.11 -5.24
N LYS A 8 19.09 0.04 -5.18
CA LYS A 8 19.97 0.75 -6.13
C LYS A 8 19.82 0.19 -7.53
N ARG A 9 19.72 -1.14 -7.67
CA ARG A 9 19.51 -1.80 -8.97
C ARG A 9 18.15 -1.47 -9.56
N GLN A 10 17.10 -1.49 -8.76
CA GLN A 10 15.75 -1.09 -9.19
C GLN A 10 15.75 0.32 -9.78
N ARG A 11 16.31 1.31 -9.04
CA ARG A 11 16.36 2.68 -9.51
C ARG A 11 17.18 2.86 -10.79
N HIS A 12 18.20 2.06 -10.98
CA HIS A 12 19.02 2.09 -12.19
C HIS A 12 18.25 1.61 -13.42
N TYR A 13 17.46 0.54 -13.31
CA TYR A 13 16.75 -0.05 -14.45
C TYR A 13 15.35 0.55 -14.68
N TRP A 14 14.62 0.80 -13.61
CA TRP A 14 13.20 1.14 -13.67
C TRP A 14 12.91 2.60 -13.33
N GLY A 15 13.91 3.36 -12.86
CA GLY A 15 13.72 4.74 -12.41
C GLY A 15 12.97 4.83 -11.08
N ILE A 16 12.03 5.77 -10.99
CA ILE A 16 11.18 5.94 -9.82
C ILE A 16 10.00 4.98 -9.91
N THR A 17 9.68 4.33 -8.79
CA THR A 17 8.57 3.35 -8.67
C THR A 17 7.52 3.82 -7.67
N ILE A 18 6.27 3.41 -7.88
CA ILE A 18 5.22 3.52 -6.86
C ILE A 18 5.34 2.34 -5.91
N LYS A 19 5.49 2.63 -4.62
CA LYS A 19 5.88 1.65 -3.60
C LYS A 19 4.72 1.27 -2.71
N HIS A 20 4.57 -0.03 -2.53
CA HIS A 20 3.60 -0.59 -1.61
C HIS A 20 4.32 -1.47 -0.59
N ASP A 21 4.08 -1.19 0.67
CA ASP A 21 4.44 -2.01 1.82
C ASP A 21 3.15 -2.67 2.30
N ILE A 22 2.96 -3.93 1.94
CA ILE A 22 1.71 -4.67 2.11
C ILE A 22 1.96 -6.03 2.74
N GLY A 23 0.93 -6.60 3.34
CA GLY A 23 0.96 -7.97 3.84
C GLY A 23 -0.24 -8.75 3.33
N VAL A 24 -0.03 -10.02 2.98
CA VAL A 24 -1.08 -10.96 2.63
C VAL A 24 -0.84 -12.30 3.30
N PRO A 25 -1.87 -13.13 3.53
CA PRO A 25 -1.68 -14.48 4.08
C PRO A 25 -0.67 -15.27 3.24
N ILE A 26 0.29 -15.92 3.89
CA ILE A 26 1.42 -16.61 3.23
C ILE A 26 0.95 -17.58 2.15
N HIS A 27 -0.08 -18.38 2.45
CA HIS A 27 -0.64 -19.35 1.50
C HIS A 27 -1.28 -18.70 0.27
N ALA A 28 -1.63 -17.42 0.34
CA ALA A 28 -2.26 -16.67 -0.74
C ALA A 28 -1.26 -15.90 -1.62
N LEU A 29 0.02 -15.82 -1.22
CA LEU A 29 1.04 -15.04 -1.91
C LEU A 29 1.11 -15.31 -3.43
N PRO A 30 1.19 -16.56 -3.92
CA PRO A 30 1.29 -16.80 -5.36
C PRO A 30 0.05 -16.33 -6.12
N ALA A 31 -1.14 -16.57 -5.56
CA ALA A 31 -2.40 -16.16 -6.16
C ALA A 31 -2.57 -14.63 -6.15
N PHE A 32 -2.16 -13.98 -5.06
CA PHE A 32 -2.14 -12.52 -4.94
C PHE A 32 -1.24 -11.88 -6.00
N ILE A 33 0.00 -12.35 -6.13
CA ILE A 33 0.96 -11.82 -7.11
C ILE A 33 0.37 -11.89 -8.52
N HIS A 34 -0.13 -13.05 -8.91
CA HIS A 34 -0.74 -13.23 -10.23
C HIS A 34 -1.97 -12.33 -10.44
N ALA A 35 -2.83 -12.19 -9.45
CA ALA A 35 -4.02 -11.34 -9.52
C ALA A 35 -3.66 -9.85 -9.64
N ALA A 36 -2.66 -9.39 -8.86
CA ALA A 36 -2.20 -8.01 -8.90
C ALA A 36 -1.54 -7.65 -10.24
N GLU A 37 -0.66 -8.53 -10.75
CA GLU A 37 -0.05 -8.35 -12.07
C GLU A 37 -1.10 -8.29 -13.18
N LYS A 38 -2.04 -9.23 -13.19
CA LYS A 38 -3.14 -9.24 -14.17
C LYS A 38 -4.01 -7.97 -14.11
N ALA A 39 -4.32 -7.50 -12.91
CA ALA A 39 -5.12 -6.29 -12.72
C ALA A 39 -4.38 -5.03 -13.19
N LEU A 40 -3.08 -4.94 -12.94
CA LEU A 40 -2.24 -3.84 -13.40
C LEU A 40 -2.09 -3.87 -14.93
N GLN A 41 -1.79 -5.02 -15.52
CA GLN A 41 -1.64 -5.20 -16.97
C GLN A 41 -2.93 -4.90 -17.74
N ALA A 42 -4.09 -5.08 -17.12
CA ALA A 42 -5.38 -4.70 -17.73
C ALA A 42 -5.56 -3.17 -17.86
N SER A 43 -4.80 -2.38 -17.10
CA SER A 43 -4.88 -0.90 -17.08
C SER A 43 -3.63 -0.22 -17.65
N PHE A 44 -2.50 -0.91 -17.66
CA PHE A 44 -1.20 -0.37 -18.06
C PHE A 44 -0.45 -1.43 -18.87
N ASP A 45 -0.22 -1.16 -20.14
CA ASP A 45 0.48 -2.06 -21.10
C ASP A 45 2.00 -2.09 -20.91
N ASP A 46 2.56 -1.08 -20.23
CA ASP A 46 3.98 -0.88 -19.97
C ASP A 46 4.36 -1.03 -18.48
N VAL A 47 3.57 -1.79 -17.73
CA VAL A 47 3.77 -1.97 -16.30
C VAL A 47 4.76 -3.09 -15.99
N HIS A 48 5.63 -2.82 -15.03
CA HIS A 48 6.54 -3.79 -14.44
C HIS A 48 6.34 -3.82 -12.94
N THR A 49 6.41 -5.02 -12.36
CA THR A 49 6.29 -5.23 -10.93
C THR A 49 7.58 -5.80 -10.36
N LEU A 50 7.98 -5.29 -9.20
CA LEU A 50 9.17 -5.74 -8.50
C LEU A 50 8.77 -6.12 -7.08
N LEU A 51 9.09 -7.35 -6.71
CA LEU A 51 8.68 -7.93 -5.45
C LEU A 51 9.88 -8.35 -4.64
N PHE A 52 9.90 -7.92 -3.39
CA PHE A 52 10.86 -8.36 -2.39
C PHE A 52 10.25 -8.19 -1.00
N GLY A 53 10.85 -8.80 0.01
CA GLY A 53 10.35 -8.69 1.38
C GLY A 53 10.51 -9.97 2.17
N HIS A 54 9.71 -10.09 3.22
CA HIS A 54 9.71 -11.21 4.15
C HIS A 54 8.61 -12.21 3.77
N PHE A 55 8.87 -13.06 2.77
CA PHE A 55 7.87 -14.01 2.27
C PHE A 55 7.39 -14.99 3.36
N GLY A 56 8.23 -15.27 4.36
CA GLY A 56 7.91 -16.19 5.45
C GLY A 56 6.86 -15.70 6.43
N ASP A 57 6.53 -14.41 6.43
CA ASP A 57 5.44 -13.81 7.22
C ASP A 57 4.38 -13.08 6.37
N GLY A 58 4.53 -13.14 5.06
CA GLY A 58 3.59 -12.55 4.12
C GLY A 58 3.78 -11.04 3.90
N SER A 59 4.88 -10.45 4.40
CA SER A 59 5.22 -9.04 4.22
C SER A 59 5.92 -8.81 2.89
N LEU A 60 5.39 -7.89 2.08
CA LEU A 60 5.88 -7.60 0.74
C LEU A 60 6.10 -6.11 0.51
N HIS A 61 7.24 -5.79 -0.06
CA HIS A 61 7.43 -4.59 -0.86
C HIS A 61 7.04 -4.91 -2.30
N TYR A 62 5.94 -4.32 -2.75
CA TYR A 62 5.38 -4.49 -4.08
C TYR A 62 5.53 -3.16 -4.83
N ASP A 63 6.59 -3.04 -5.60
CA ASP A 63 6.91 -1.82 -6.34
C ASP A 63 6.39 -1.91 -7.77
N VAL A 64 5.79 -0.82 -8.26
CA VAL A 64 5.25 -0.72 -9.61
C VAL A 64 6.00 0.35 -10.39
N ALA A 65 6.53 -0.02 -11.55
CA ALA A 65 7.19 0.85 -12.51
C ALA A 65 6.41 0.95 -13.81
N LEU A 66 6.54 2.07 -14.51
CA LEU A 66 6.00 2.28 -15.85
C LEU A 66 7.12 2.71 -16.80
N ASP A 67 7.22 2.10 -17.99
CA ASP A 67 8.24 2.49 -18.98
C ASP A 67 8.04 3.92 -19.50
N ARG A 68 6.78 4.37 -19.58
CA ARG A 68 6.41 5.73 -20.01
C ARG A 68 6.76 6.82 -18.99
N ALA A 69 7.09 6.47 -17.74
CA ALA A 69 7.30 7.43 -16.67
C ALA A 69 8.35 6.93 -15.67
N LYS A 70 9.64 7.07 -16.01
CA LYS A 70 10.77 6.64 -15.17
C LYS A 70 11.26 7.72 -14.19
N ASP A 71 10.67 8.90 -14.26
CA ASP A 71 10.94 10.07 -13.41
C ASP A 71 9.74 10.36 -12.47
N GLU A 72 9.71 11.55 -11.89
CA GLU A 72 8.64 11.99 -11.00
C GLU A 72 7.24 11.99 -11.63
N LYS A 73 7.14 11.92 -12.96
CA LYS A 73 5.84 11.83 -13.65
C LYS A 73 5.08 10.54 -13.32
N VAL A 74 5.78 9.50 -12.84
CA VAL A 74 5.13 8.26 -12.37
C VAL A 74 4.11 8.53 -11.26
N TYR A 75 4.32 9.57 -10.44
CA TYR A 75 3.38 9.93 -9.38
C TYR A 75 2.00 10.42 -9.89
N ASN A 76 1.90 10.81 -11.17
CA ASN A 76 0.61 11.09 -11.79
C ASN A 76 -0.29 9.84 -11.88
N PHE A 77 0.31 8.66 -11.84
CA PHE A 77 -0.36 7.36 -11.89
C PHE A 77 -0.51 6.72 -10.50
N GLU A 78 0.00 7.34 -9.44
CA GLU A 78 -0.01 6.78 -8.08
C GLU A 78 -1.43 6.44 -7.60
N GLY A 79 -2.38 7.33 -7.80
CA GLY A 79 -3.77 7.12 -7.39
C GLY A 79 -4.41 5.87 -8.04
N PRO A 80 -4.42 5.75 -9.37
CA PRO A 80 -4.89 4.57 -10.08
C PRO A 80 -4.15 3.28 -9.70
N ILE A 81 -2.82 3.30 -9.63
CA ILE A 81 -2.00 2.14 -9.26
C ILE A 81 -2.31 1.69 -7.84
N ASN A 82 -2.31 2.62 -6.87
CA ASN A 82 -2.67 2.33 -5.48
C ASN A 82 -4.09 1.74 -5.38
N GLY A 83 -5.04 2.27 -6.15
CA GLY A 83 -6.40 1.75 -6.20
C GLY A 83 -6.46 0.29 -6.65
N ILE A 84 -5.71 -0.08 -7.67
CA ILE A 84 -5.65 -1.46 -8.17
C ILE A 84 -4.98 -2.36 -7.13
N VAL A 85 -3.77 -2.01 -6.67
CA VAL A 85 -2.99 -2.86 -5.76
C VAL A 85 -3.73 -3.07 -4.44
N TYR A 86 -4.21 -2.00 -3.80
CA TYR A 86 -4.91 -2.12 -2.52
C TYR A 86 -6.26 -2.81 -2.64
N LYS A 87 -6.95 -2.73 -3.80
CA LYS A 87 -8.16 -3.51 -4.05
C LYS A 87 -7.85 -5.01 -4.03
N VAL A 88 -6.79 -5.43 -4.72
CA VAL A 88 -6.39 -6.84 -4.72
C VAL A 88 -5.93 -7.27 -3.33
N VAL A 89 -5.16 -6.43 -2.60
CA VAL A 89 -4.81 -6.70 -1.20
C VAL A 89 -6.05 -6.96 -0.34
N ALA A 90 -7.07 -6.13 -0.47
CA ALA A 90 -8.33 -6.28 0.25
C ALA A 90 -9.05 -7.59 -0.11
N ASP A 91 -9.11 -7.95 -1.38
CA ASP A 91 -9.73 -9.19 -1.87
C ASP A 91 -9.06 -10.44 -1.28
N PHE A 92 -7.77 -10.36 -1.01
CA PHE A 92 -6.99 -11.40 -0.34
C PHE A 92 -6.92 -11.26 1.19
N LYS A 93 -7.75 -10.37 1.79
CA LYS A 93 -7.79 -10.11 3.24
C LYS A 93 -6.42 -9.70 3.81
N GLY A 94 -5.67 -8.96 3.01
CA GLY A 94 -4.36 -8.45 3.36
C GLY A 94 -4.39 -7.15 4.15
N THR A 95 -3.23 -6.57 4.36
CA THR A 95 -3.05 -5.26 5.00
C THR A 95 -2.33 -4.28 4.08
N VAL A 96 -2.74 -3.01 4.13
CA VAL A 96 -2.15 -1.92 3.33
C VAL A 96 -0.84 -1.38 3.93
N ALA A 97 -0.46 -1.88 5.10
CA ALA A 97 0.79 -1.53 5.76
C ALA A 97 1.29 -2.74 6.56
N ALA A 98 2.41 -3.33 6.14
CA ALA A 98 3.02 -4.48 6.80
C ALA A 98 4.05 -4.02 7.85
N GLU A 99 5.01 -3.19 7.46
CA GLU A 99 6.14 -2.76 8.30
C GLU A 99 6.12 -1.27 8.61
N HIS A 100 5.85 -0.42 7.60
CA HIS A 100 6.01 1.05 7.71
C HIS A 100 4.85 1.75 8.41
N GLY A 101 3.73 1.05 8.63
CA GLY A 101 2.51 1.64 9.18
C GLY A 101 1.71 2.44 8.15
N VAL A 102 0.52 2.87 8.57
CA VAL A 102 -0.42 3.61 7.73
C VAL A 102 0.04 5.06 7.51
N GLY A 103 0.59 5.68 8.53
CA GLY A 103 1.06 7.06 8.48
C GLY A 103 -0.04 8.03 8.04
N GLN A 104 0.32 8.94 7.14
CA GLN A 104 -0.56 9.95 6.55
C GLN A 104 -1.05 9.54 5.16
N LEU A 105 -0.19 8.88 4.38
CA LEU A 105 -0.44 8.62 2.96
C LEU A 105 -1.46 7.50 2.72
N LYS A 106 -1.55 6.55 3.66
CA LYS A 106 -2.39 5.35 3.52
C LYS A 106 -3.72 5.42 4.28
N THR A 107 -4.03 6.55 4.93
CA THR A 107 -5.24 6.70 5.75
C THR A 107 -6.53 6.38 4.98
N LYS A 108 -6.62 6.85 3.72
CA LYS A 108 -7.78 6.61 2.85
C LYS A 108 -7.95 5.15 2.43
N TRP A 109 -6.87 4.34 2.51
CA TRP A 109 -6.88 2.93 2.14
C TRP A 109 -7.12 2.00 3.34
N LEU A 110 -7.00 2.50 4.57
CA LEU A 110 -7.24 1.72 5.78
C LEU A 110 -8.61 1.02 5.80
N PRO A 111 -9.73 1.66 5.36
CA PRO A 111 -11.03 1.01 5.31
C PRO A 111 -11.13 -0.22 4.39
N TRP A 112 -10.16 -0.42 3.51
CA TRP A 112 -10.10 -1.60 2.65
C TRP A 112 -9.47 -2.81 3.35
N ALA A 113 -8.68 -2.55 4.40
CA ALA A 113 -7.96 -3.57 5.16
C ALA A 113 -8.49 -3.76 6.59
N ARG A 114 -9.42 -2.92 7.03
CA ARG A 114 -10.01 -2.96 8.37
C ARG A 114 -11.51 -2.73 8.30
N SER A 115 -12.25 -3.47 9.12
CA SER A 115 -13.69 -3.32 9.25
C SER A 115 -14.07 -1.97 9.89
N GLU A 116 -15.30 -1.55 9.69
CA GLU A 116 -15.83 -0.35 10.33
C GLU A 116 -15.76 -0.43 11.86
N ALA A 117 -16.01 -1.61 12.43
CA ALA A 117 -15.91 -1.84 13.87
C ALA A 117 -14.48 -1.66 14.40
N GLU A 118 -13.47 -2.17 13.69
CA GLU A 118 -12.07 -1.96 14.05
C GLU A 118 -11.70 -0.48 13.98
N ILE A 119 -12.10 0.21 12.92
CA ILE A 119 -11.83 1.65 12.77
C ILE A 119 -12.53 2.46 13.85
N ALA A 120 -13.77 2.12 14.20
CA ALA A 120 -14.49 2.75 15.29
C ALA A 120 -13.79 2.57 16.65
N LEU A 121 -13.30 1.36 16.93
CA LEU A 121 -12.51 1.08 18.14
C LEU A 121 -11.20 1.87 18.15
N MET A 122 -10.49 1.92 17.02
CA MET A 122 -9.27 2.71 16.90
C MET A 122 -9.53 4.20 17.17
N ARG A 123 -10.65 4.76 16.68
CA ARG A 123 -11.07 6.14 16.94
C ARG A 123 -11.37 6.36 18.43
N GLN A 124 -12.05 5.41 19.05
CA GLN A 124 -12.37 5.49 20.48
C GLN A 124 -11.10 5.49 21.35
N ILE A 125 -10.13 4.62 21.05
CA ILE A 125 -8.82 4.60 21.70
C ILE A 125 -8.11 5.95 21.52
N LYS A 126 -8.06 6.44 20.28
CA LYS A 126 -7.46 7.74 19.97
C LYS A 126 -8.10 8.87 20.76
N LYS A 127 -9.44 8.93 20.80
CA LYS A 127 -10.19 9.97 21.54
C LYS A 127 -9.93 9.92 23.05
N ASN A 128 -9.81 8.72 23.62
CA ASN A 128 -9.55 8.56 25.04
C ASN A 128 -8.12 9.01 25.42
N LEU A 129 -7.13 8.74 24.57
CA LEU A 129 -5.73 9.08 24.84
C LEU A 129 -5.37 10.52 24.43
N ASP A 130 -6.06 11.05 23.41
CA ASP A 130 -5.83 12.38 22.86
C ASP A 130 -7.15 13.12 22.65
N PRO A 131 -7.85 13.49 23.75
CA PRO A 131 -9.16 14.14 23.66
C PRO A 131 -9.11 15.51 22.96
N LYS A 132 -7.94 16.16 22.93
CA LYS A 132 -7.73 17.45 22.26
C LYS A 132 -7.32 17.33 20.78
N GLY A 133 -7.02 16.11 20.31
CA GLY A 133 -6.62 15.85 18.92
C GLY A 133 -5.30 16.49 18.51
N ILE A 134 -4.39 16.73 19.46
CA ILE A 134 -3.10 17.41 19.21
C ILE A 134 -1.94 16.44 18.91
N MET A 135 -2.11 15.14 19.16
CA MET A 135 -1.09 14.14 18.94
C MET A 135 -1.21 13.56 17.52
N ASN A 136 -0.25 13.88 16.65
CA ASN A 136 -0.21 13.39 15.28
C ASN A 136 -1.54 13.51 14.52
N PRO A 137 -2.10 14.70 14.38
CA PRO A 137 -3.37 14.89 13.68
C PRO A 137 -3.29 14.43 12.21
N GLY A 138 -4.36 13.82 11.69
CA GLY A 138 -4.43 13.34 10.31
C GLY A 138 -3.55 12.13 10.00
N LYS A 139 -3.10 11.38 11.02
CA LYS A 139 -2.31 10.16 10.86
C LYS A 139 -3.13 8.92 11.22
N VAL A 140 -2.83 7.81 10.56
CA VAL A 140 -3.38 6.47 10.77
C VAL A 140 -4.86 6.36 10.41
N LEU A 141 -5.73 7.12 11.05
CA LEU A 141 -7.17 7.06 10.87
C LEU A 141 -7.64 7.88 9.67
N PRO A 142 -8.57 7.35 8.87
CA PRO A 142 -9.20 8.13 7.80
C PRO A 142 -10.02 9.27 8.38
N GLU A 143 -10.17 10.34 7.60
CA GLU A 143 -11.06 11.44 7.97
C GLU A 143 -12.49 10.95 8.19
N GLU A 144 -13.18 11.53 9.17
CA GLU A 144 -14.61 11.26 9.37
C GLU A 144 -15.38 11.84 8.19
N LYS A 145 -16.24 11.01 7.60
CA LYS A 145 -17.24 11.56 6.68
C LYS A 145 -18.11 12.54 7.48
N ARG A 146 -17.97 13.83 7.22
CA ARG A 146 -18.93 14.80 7.72
C ARG A 146 -20.27 14.48 7.05
N GLU A 147 -21.22 13.95 7.82
CA GLU A 147 -22.61 13.92 7.39
C GLU A 147 -23.02 15.37 7.11
N ARG A 148 -23.37 15.65 5.88
CA ARG A 148 -23.96 16.93 5.48
C ARG A 148 -25.46 16.87 5.71
#